data_48ff1515d44cee099f9602374cad4224
#
_entry.id   48ff1515d44cee099f9602374cad4224
#
_cell.length_a   1.000
_cell.length_b   1.000
_cell.length_c   1.000
_cell.angle_alpha   90.00
_cell.angle_beta   90.00
_cell.angle_gamma   90.00
#
_symmetry.space_group_name_H-M   'P 1'
#
loop_
_entity.id
_entity.type
_entity.pdbx_description
1 polymer ?
#
loop_
_entity_poly.entity_id
_entity_poly.type
_entity_poly.pdbx_seq_one_letter_code
_entity_poly.pdbx_strand_id
1 'polypeptide(L)'
;MEKKLVVAIDGPAGAGKSTIAKLAAEELDYIYIDTGAMYRSVAWKFLQSKQDFSPELVSKLAAEMTITFKQEAKLNRVFVDGLEVTDEIRTPEVTEIVSKVSAVGAVREAMVAQQRRMGEAGGVVMDGRDIGTVVFPHADLKIFLTASPLRASAAIPYTVSVGRATSSPCRRSSAPRAMRKQTGPGYSSVARMALIHCAESLG
;
A
#
# COMPACT_ATOMS: atom_id res chain seq x y z
N MET A 1 0.18 12.28 -24.40
CA MET A 1 -0.15 12.21 -22.96
C MET A 1 0.83 11.25 -22.33
N GLU A 2 1.56 11.68 -21.30
CA GLU A 2 2.44 10.80 -20.56
C GLU A 2 1.63 9.68 -19.90
N LYS A 3 2.11 8.45 -20.00
CA LYS A 3 1.50 7.28 -19.34
C LYS A 3 1.65 7.44 -17.83
N LYS A 4 0.54 7.52 -17.10
CA LYS A 4 0.55 7.50 -15.65
C LYS A 4 0.89 6.09 -15.14
N LEU A 5 1.85 6.00 -14.22
CA LEU A 5 2.38 4.73 -13.72
C LEU A 5 1.54 4.15 -12.58
N VAL A 6 1.62 2.85 -12.40
CA VAL A 6 1.19 2.13 -11.20
C VAL A 6 2.42 1.76 -10.38
N VAL A 7 2.52 2.29 -9.16
CA VAL A 7 3.61 2.02 -8.23
C VAL A 7 3.12 1.13 -7.09
N ALA A 8 3.70 -0.05 -6.97
CA ALA A 8 3.40 -1.02 -5.91
C ALA A 8 4.52 -1.01 -4.85
N ILE A 9 4.16 -0.82 -3.57
CA ILE A 9 5.10 -0.82 -2.44
C ILE A 9 4.69 -1.91 -1.45
N ASP A 10 5.44 -2.98 -1.39
CA ASP A 10 5.21 -4.12 -0.51
C ASP A 10 6.23 -4.20 0.62
N GLY A 11 5.91 -4.97 1.66
CA GLY A 11 6.83 -5.25 2.77
C GLY A 11 6.10 -5.48 4.10
N PRO A 12 6.84 -5.89 5.16
CA PRO A 12 6.27 -6.19 6.46
C PRO A 12 5.69 -4.95 7.17
N ALA A 13 4.90 -5.20 8.23
CA ALA A 13 4.43 -4.12 9.09
C ALA A 13 5.62 -3.38 9.73
N GLY A 14 5.48 -2.07 9.94
CA GLY A 14 6.54 -1.25 10.55
C GLY A 14 7.74 -0.93 9.64
N ALA A 15 7.76 -1.39 8.38
CA ALA A 15 8.86 -1.12 7.44
C ALA A 15 8.89 0.31 6.87
N GLY A 16 7.98 1.20 7.28
CA GLY A 16 7.93 2.58 6.78
C GLY A 16 7.26 2.75 5.40
N LYS A 17 6.58 1.73 4.88
CA LYS A 17 5.93 1.76 3.56
C LYS A 17 5.03 2.96 3.35
N SER A 18 4.10 3.19 4.28
CA SER A 18 3.10 4.26 4.16
C SER A 18 3.74 5.66 4.14
N THR A 19 4.87 5.84 4.85
CA THR A 19 5.61 7.10 4.81
C THR A 19 6.22 7.33 3.43
N ILE A 20 6.89 6.31 2.89
CA ILE A 20 7.52 6.37 1.57
C ILE A 20 6.46 6.49 0.47
N ALA A 21 5.36 5.73 0.57
CA ALA A 21 4.27 5.77 -0.41
C ALA A 21 3.60 7.15 -0.49
N LYS A 22 3.37 7.80 0.66
CA LYS A 22 2.82 9.18 0.70
C LYS A 22 3.76 10.18 0.03
N LEU A 23 5.05 10.15 0.38
CA LEU A 23 6.05 11.04 -0.21
C LEU A 23 6.18 10.81 -1.73
N ALA A 24 6.14 9.54 -2.16
CA ALA A 24 6.18 9.19 -3.57
C ALA A 24 4.94 9.70 -4.33
N ALA A 25 3.77 9.55 -3.75
CA ALA A 25 2.53 10.02 -4.34
C ALA A 25 2.49 11.56 -4.45
N GLU A 26 2.96 12.26 -3.40
CA GLU A 26 3.08 13.72 -3.39
C GLU A 26 4.04 14.22 -4.49
N GLU A 27 5.21 13.60 -4.63
CA GLU A 27 6.21 13.99 -5.63
C GLU A 27 5.77 13.72 -7.07
N LEU A 28 5.01 12.65 -7.29
CA LEU A 28 4.52 12.25 -8.63
C LEU A 28 3.17 12.88 -8.99
N ASP A 29 2.53 13.61 -8.09
CA ASP A 29 1.14 14.04 -8.20
C ASP A 29 0.19 12.86 -8.49
N TYR A 30 0.37 11.76 -7.73
CA TYR A 30 -0.39 10.52 -7.82
C TYR A 30 -1.27 10.33 -6.59
N ILE A 31 -2.30 9.50 -6.74
CA ILE A 31 -3.17 9.14 -5.62
C ILE A 31 -2.47 8.08 -4.75
N TYR A 32 -2.38 8.33 -3.44
CA TYR A 32 -1.93 7.34 -2.47
C TYR A 32 -3.09 6.46 -2.00
N ILE A 33 -2.92 5.15 -2.09
CA ILE A 33 -3.89 4.14 -1.66
C ILE A 33 -3.28 3.26 -0.57
N ASP A 34 -3.80 3.39 0.66
CA ASP A 34 -3.48 2.58 1.84
C ASP A 34 -4.36 1.33 1.85
N THR A 35 -3.85 0.20 1.38
CA THR A 35 -4.65 -1.04 1.35
C THR A 35 -4.93 -1.58 2.76
N GLY A 36 -4.08 -1.29 3.73
CA GLY A 36 -4.36 -1.59 5.13
C GLY A 36 -5.59 -0.86 5.65
N ALA A 37 -5.79 0.40 5.23
CA ALA A 37 -7.00 1.15 5.55
C ALA A 37 -8.25 0.52 4.92
N MET A 38 -8.14 -0.07 3.72
CA MET A 38 -9.28 -0.77 3.10
C MET A 38 -9.76 -1.96 3.93
N TYR A 39 -8.86 -2.82 4.39
CA TYR A 39 -9.23 -3.94 5.27
C TYR A 39 -9.76 -3.47 6.63
N ARG A 40 -9.23 -2.37 7.18
CA ARG A 40 -9.75 -1.73 8.39
C ARG A 40 -11.16 -1.17 8.16
N SER A 41 -11.45 -0.65 6.98
CA SER A 41 -12.79 -0.18 6.62
C SER A 41 -13.82 -1.32 6.62
N VAL A 42 -13.45 -2.51 6.12
CA VAL A 42 -14.31 -3.70 6.23
C VAL A 42 -14.54 -4.09 7.69
N ALA A 43 -13.48 -4.10 8.50
CA ALA A 43 -13.58 -4.39 9.92
C ALA A 43 -14.45 -3.38 10.68
N TRP A 44 -14.29 -2.10 10.39
CA TRP A 44 -15.15 -1.03 10.93
C TRP A 44 -16.62 -1.23 10.53
N LYS A 45 -16.89 -1.46 9.24
CA LYS A 45 -18.24 -1.71 8.74
C LYS A 45 -18.89 -2.92 9.42
N PHE A 46 -18.11 -3.98 9.65
CA PHE A 46 -18.57 -5.14 10.41
C PHE A 46 -18.95 -4.76 11.85
N LEU A 47 -18.11 -4.01 12.57
CA LEU A 47 -18.41 -3.57 13.94
C LEU A 47 -19.69 -2.71 14.01
N GLN A 48 -19.92 -1.87 13.00
CA GLN A 48 -21.16 -1.07 12.91
C GLN A 48 -22.41 -1.93 12.74
N SER A 49 -22.31 -3.13 12.19
CA SER A 49 -23.44 -4.04 12.00
C SER A 49 -23.99 -4.60 13.33
N LYS A 50 -23.17 -4.57 14.40
CA LYS A 50 -23.51 -5.12 15.72
C LYS A 50 -23.98 -6.60 15.70
N GLN A 51 -23.56 -7.34 14.68
CA GLN A 51 -23.88 -8.76 14.50
C GLN A 51 -22.69 -9.63 14.91
N ASP A 52 -22.96 -10.90 15.19
CA ASP A 52 -21.90 -11.86 15.42
C ASP A 52 -21.05 -12.08 14.17
N PHE A 53 -19.76 -12.34 14.39
CA PHE A 53 -18.83 -12.56 13.29
C PHE A 53 -19.17 -13.84 12.53
N SER A 54 -19.45 -13.70 11.25
CA SER A 54 -19.46 -14.81 10.31
C SER A 54 -18.66 -14.44 9.03
N PRO A 55 -18.00 -15.41 8.40
CA PRO A 55 -17.31 -15.18 7.12
C PRO A 55 -18.25 -14.67 6.02
N GLU A 56 -19.50 -15.15 6.02
CA GLU A 56 -20.54 -14.77 5.05
C GLU A 56 -20.92 -13.31 5.20
N LEU A 57 -21.11 -12.85 6.46
CA LEU A 57 -21.47 -11.47 6.75
C LEU A 57 -20.38 -10.51 6.29
N VAL A 58 -19.11 -10.77 6.70
CA VAL A 58 -18.02 -9.86 6.33
C VAL A 58 -17.73 -9.88 4.84
N SER A 59 -17.95 -11.02 4.16
CA SER A 59 -17.83 -11.13 2.71
C SER A 59 -18.89 -10.30 1.99
N LYS A 60 -20.15 -10.37 2.45
CA LYS A 60 -21.25 -9.55 1.94
C LYS A 60 -20.96 -8.07 2.12
N LEU A 61 -20.57 -7.64 3.32
CA LEU A 61 -20.23 -6.25 3.60
C LEU A 61 -19.09 -5.75 2.71
N ALA A 62 -18.03 -6.54 2.53
CA ALA A 62 -16.90 -6.20 1.66
C ALA A 62 -17.28 -6.08 0.19
N ALA A 63 -18.23 -6.89 -0.29
CA ALA A 63 -18.69 -6.86 -1.68
C ALA A 63 -19.61 -5.66 -1.98
N GLU A 64 -20.42 -5.26 -1.00
CA GLU A 64 -21.43 -4.20 -1.16
C GLU A 64 -20.86 -2.80 -0.92
N MET A 65 -19.83 -2.66 -0.08
CA MET A 65 -19.27 -1.36 0.29
C MET A 65 -18.37 -0.78 -0.81
N THR A 66 -18.36 0.55 -0.90
CA THR A 66 -17.43 1.30 -1.74
C THR A 66 -16.46 2.10 -0.88
N ILE A 67 -15.18 1.88 -1.10
CA ILE A 67 -14.10 2.62 -0.41
C ILE A 67 -13.50 3.63 -1.39
N THR A 68 -13.33 4.87 -0.94
CA THR A 68 -12.66 5.92 -1.72
C THR A 68 -11.64 6.65 -0.87
N PHE A 69 -10.61 7.18 -1.53
CA PHE A 69 -9.57 7.98 -0.91
C PHE A 69 -9.63 9.39 -1.49
N LYS A 70 -9.45 10.39 -0.60
CA LYS A 70 -9.26 11.78 -1.02
C LYS A 70 -7.98 12.29 -0.39
N GLN A 71 -7.10 12.83 -1.20
CA GLN A 71 -5.90 13.50 -0.73
C GLN A 71 -6.20 14.97 -0.52
N GLU A 72 -6.18 15.42 0.74
CA GLU A 72 -6.37 16.82 1.10
C GLU A 72 -5.14 17.30 1.86
N ALA A 73 -4.38 18.19 1.24
CA ALA A 73 -3.07 18.63 1.73
C ALA A 73 -2.15 17.40 1.99
N LYS A 74 -1.77 17.15 3.26
CA LYS A 74 -0.93 16.01 3.66
C LYS A 74 -1.73 14.83 4.25
N LEU A 75 -3.08 14.94 4.26
CA LEU A 75 -3.95 13.93 4.85
C LEU A 75 -4.57 13.07 3.74
N ASN A 76 -4.46 11.76 3.91
CA ASN A 76 -5.16 10.79 3.08
C ASN A 76 -6.45 10.41 3.81
N ARG A 77 -7.57 10.98 3.37
CA ARG A 77 -8.88 10.73 3.97
C ARG A 77 -9.51 9.49 3.37
N VAL A 78 -10.14 8.70 4.19
CA VAL A 78 -10.79 7.43 3.83
C VAL A 78 -12.29 7.56 3.97
N PHE A 79 -13.01 7.17 2.94
CA PHE A 79 -14.47 7.19 2.92
C PHE A 79 -15.02 5.80 2.66
N VAL A 80 -16.06 5.42 3.38
CA VAL A 80 -16.85 4.20 3.18
C VAL A 80 -18.28 4.61 2.86
N ASP A 81 -18.75 4.24 1.67
CA ASP A 81 -20.09 4.58 1.19
C ASP A 81 -20.38 6.10 1.29
N GLY A 82 -19.36 6.92 1.07
CA GLY A 82 -19.43 8.38 1.15
C GLY A 82 -19.27 8.97 2.55
N LEU A 83 -19.25 8.16 3.61
CA LEU A 83 -18.98 8.61 4.98
C LEU A 83 -17.47 8.61 5.24
N GLU A 84 -16.92 9.71 5.74
CA GLU A 84 -15.54 9.77 6.20
C GLU A 84 -15.34 8.90 7.45
N VAL A 85 -14.31 8.06 7.42
CA VAL A 85 -13.98 7.09 8.48
C VAL A 85 -12.48 7.07 8.80
N THR A 86 -11.78 8.16 8.51
CA THR A 86 -10.31 8.24 8.58
C THR A 86 -9.76 7.87 9.96
N ASP A 87 -10.39 8.32 11.02
CA ASP A 87 -9.98 8.07 12.40
C ASP A 87 -10.66 6.82 12.96
N GLU A 88 -11.91 6.58 12.60
CA GLU A 88 -12.74 5.47 13.08
C GLU A 88 -12.15 4.10 12.72
N ILE A 89 -11.50 3.99 11.58
CA ILE A 89 -10.83 2.73 11.17
C ILE A 89 -9.51 2.47 11.91
N ARG A 90 -9.08 3.37 12.80
CA ARG A 90 -7.82 3.27 13.54
C ARG A 90 -8.01 2.98 15.03
N THR A 91 -9.24 2.75 15.46
CA THR A 91 -9.54 2.42 16.86
C THR A 91 -8.96 1.06 17.28
N PRO A 92 -8.78 0.83 18.59
CA PRO A 92 -8.32 -0.46 19.10
C PRO A 92 -9.21 -1.63 18.66
N GLU A 93 -10.53 -1.47 18.69
CA GLU A 93 -11.51 -2.49 18.33
C GLU A 93 -11.36 -2.92 16.86
N VAL A 94 -11.19 -1.96 15.96
CA VAL A 94 -10.91 -2.26 14.54
C VAL A 94 -9.57 -2.98 14.41
N THR A 95 -8.57 -2.55 15.17
CA THR A 95 -7.24 -3.17 15.12
C THR A 95 -7.25 -4.62 15.61
N GLU A 96 -8.06 -4.94 16.59
CA GLU A 96 -8.22 -6.29 17.12
C GLU A 96 -8.86 -7.24 16.10
N ILE A 97 -9.92 -6.80 15.43
CA ILE A 97 -10.70 -7.67 14.54
C ILE A 97 -10.16 -7.73 13.09
N VAL A 98 -9.38 -6.75 12.65
CA VAL A 98 -8.97 -6.62 11.24
C VAL A 98 -8.23 -7.85 10.72
N SER A 99 -7.43 -8.50 11.55
CA SER A 99 -6.69 -9.72 11.16
C SER A 99 -7.65 -10.86 10.85
N LYS A 100 -8.71 -11.02 11.65
CA LYS A 100 -9.75 -12.03 11.45
C LYS A 100 -10.55 -11.76 10.18
N VAL A 101 -10.92 -10.51 9.95
CA VAL A 101 -11.64 -10.07 8.75
C VAL A 101 -10.81 -10.28 7.48
N SER A 102 -9.53 -9.88 7.49
CA SER A 102 -8.63 -10.00 6.34
C SER A 102 -8.24 -11.44 6.01
N ALA A 103 -8.43 -12.38 6.92
CA ALA A 103 -8.20 -13.81 6.69
C ALA A 103 -9.29 -14.46 5.82
N VAL A 104 -10.48 -13.82 5.68
CA VAL A 104 -11.58 -14.34 4.88
C VAL A 104 -11.28 -14.15 3.39
N GLY A 105 -11.24 -15.24 2.62
CA GLY A 105 -10.86 -15.24 1.21
C GLY A 105 -11.72 -14.31 0.35
N ALA A 106 -13.04 -14.36 0.50
CA ALA A 106 -13.97 -13.52 -0.25
C ALA A 106 -13.81 -12.01 0.07
N VAL A 107 -13.44 -11.65 1.29
CA VAL A 107 -13.06 -10.26 1.63
C VAL A 107 -11.82 -9.83 0.85
N ARG A 108 -10.80 -10.69 0.78
CA ARG A 108 -9.58 -10.40 0.00
C ARG A 108 -9.90 -10.22 -1.48
N GLU A 109 -10.71 -11.09 -2.05
CA GLU A 109 -11.15 -10.99 -3.46
C GLU A 109 -11.87 -9.67 -3.74
N ALA A 110 -12.81 -9.27 -2.88
CA ALA A 110 -13.53 -8.01 -3.00
C ALA A 110 -12.58 -6.80 -2.90
N MET A 111 -11.62 -6.81 -1.96
CA MET A 111 -10.64 -5.75 -1.81
C MET A 111 -9.69 -5.68 -3.01
N VAL A 112 -9.17 -6.80 -3.48
CA VAL A 112 -8.32 -6.85 -4.69
C VAL A 112 -9.05 -6.31 -5.92
N ALA A 113 -10.34 -6.65 -6.08
CA ALA A 113 -11.16 -6.12 -7.16
C ALA A 113 -11.32 -4.60 -7.10
N GLN A 114 -11.52 -4.03 -5.91
CA GLN A 114 -11.58 -2.57 -5.72
C GLN A 114 -10.22 -1.92 -5.97
N GLN A 115 -9.13 -2.49 -5.45
CA GLN A 115 -7.77 -2.00 -5.64
C GLN A 115 -7.40 -1.95 -7.12
N ARG A 116 -7.72 -2.99 -7.88
CA ARG A 116 -7.49 -3.03 -9.34
C ARG A 116 -8.23 -1.93 -10.08
N ARG A 117 -9.50 -1.71 -9.76
CA ARG A 117 -10.29 -0.61 -10.34
C ARG A 117 -9.69 0.75 -10.03
N MET A 118 -9.22 0.98 -8.80
CA MET A 118 -8.59 2.25 -8.41
C MET A 118 -7.30 2.54 -9.18
N GLY A 119 -6.54 1.51 -9.56
CA GLY A 119 -5.28 1.67 -10.30
C GLY A 119 -5.40 1.52 -11.83
N GLU A 120 -6.59 1.27 -12.37
CA GLU A 120 -6.80 0.97 -13.79
C GLU A 120 -6.34 2.12 -14.70
N ALA A 121 -6.56 3.36 -14.28
CA ALA A 121 -6.15 4.55 -15.03
C ALA A 121 -4.67 4.91 -14.82
N GLY A 122 -3.93 4.19 -13.96
CA GLY A 122 -2.61 4.60 -13.50
C GLY A 122 -2.65 5.83 -12.61
N GLY A 123 -1.47 6.42 -12.33
CA GLY A 123 -1.36 7.59 -11.44
C GLY A 123 -1.61 7.24 -9.98
N VAL A 124 -1.21 6.04 -9.56
CA VAL A 124 -1.42 5.57 -8.19
C VAL A 124 -0.13 5.04 -7.56
N VAL A 125 0.02 5.31 -6.27
CA VAL A 125 1.00 4.66 -5.40
C VAL A 125 0.22 3.87 -4.36
N MET A 126 0.38 2.57 -4.38
CA MET A 126 -0.36 1.66 -3.50
C MET A 126 0.60 0.91 -2.59
N ASP A 127 0.37 0.96 -1.27
CA ASP A 127 1.15 0.19 -0.32
C ASP A 127 0.35 -0.96 0.30
N GLY A 128 1.06 -2.09 0.51
CA GLY A 128 0.44 -3.27 1.07
C GLY A 128 1.45 -4.38 1.40
N ARG A 129 1.05 -5.62 1.14
CA ARG A 129 1.87 -6.81 1.39
C ARG A 129 2.11 -7.66 0.15
N ASP A 130 1.19 -7.58 -0.80
CA ASP A 130 1.13 -8.41 -2.00
C ASP A 130 0.63 -7.62 -3.22
N ILE A 131 0.84 -6.30 -3.20
CA ILE A 131 0.38 -5.41 -4.28
C ILE A 131 1.07 -5.77 -5.59
N GLY A 132 2.40 -5.86 -5.59
CA GLY A 132 3.19 -6.17 -6.79
C GLY A 132 3.14 -7.64 -7.22
N THR A 133 2.49 -8.52 -6.46
CA THR A 133 2.39 -9.96 -6.77
C THR A 133 0.97 -10.40 -7.09
N VAL A 134 -0.03 -9.89 -6.36
CA VAL A 134 -1.44 -10.31 -6.49
C VAL A 134 -2.29 -9.22 -7.13
N VAL A 135 -2.19 -7.97 -6.65
CA VAL A 135 -3.07 -6.89 -7.13
C VAL A 135 -2.63 -6.43 -8.51
N PHE A 136 -1.37 -5.99 -8.63
CA PHE A 136 -0.76 -5.51 -9.87
C PHE A 136 0.51 -6.30 -10.21
N PRO A 137 0.38 -7.54 -10.68
CA PRO A 137 1.53 -8.36 -11.08
C PRO A 137 2.33 -7.73 -12.24
N HIS A 138 1.75 -6.76 -12.93
CA HIS A 138 2.37 -6.00 -14.02
C HIS A 138 2.51 -4.50 -13.68
N ALA A 139 2.58 -4.14 -12.38
CA ALA A 139 2.86 -2.76 -11.98
C ALA A 139 4.14 -2.24 -12.64
N ASP A 140 4.12 -0.97 -13.10
CA ASP A 140 5.26 -0.37 -13.78
C ASP A 140 6.50 -0.29 -12.87
N LEU A 141 6.27 -0.05 -11.57
CA LEU A 141 7.31 -0.05 -10.54
C LEU A 141 6.87 -0.89 -9.34
N LYS A 142 7.73 -1.82 -8.93
CA LYS A 142 7.54 -2.65 -7.73
C LYS A 142 8.67 -2.41 -6.76
N ILE A 143 8.33 -2.04 -5.54
CA ILE A 143 9.26 -1.78 -4.45
C ILE A 143 8.94 -2.75 -3.32
N PHE A 144 9.94 -3.51 -2.87
CA PHE A 144 9.83 -4.29 -1.65
C PHE A 144 10.68 -3.65 -0.56
N LEU A 145 10.03 -3.16 0.49
CA LEU A 145 10.67 -2.43 1.57
C LEU A 145 10.84 -3.33 2.78
N THR A 146 12.08 -3.49 3.23
CA THR A 146 12.39 -4.18 4.47
C THR A 146 13.13 -3.24 5.43
N ALA A 147 12.80 -3.35 6.73
CA ALA A 147 13.56 -2.71 7.78
C ALA A 147 14.41 -3.77 8.49
N SER A 148 15.71 -3.55 8.62
CA SER A 148 16.58 -4.42 9.43
C SER A 148 16.44 -4.04 10.90
N PRO A 149 16.16 -4.99 11.82
CA PRO A 149 16.16 -4.73 13.25
C PRO A 149 17.62 -4.54 13.73
N LEU A 150 18.20 -3.36 13.56
CA LEU A 150 19.46 -3.01 14.19
C LEU A 150 19.19 -2.16 15.43
N ARG A 151 19.86 -2.55 16.50
CA ARG A 151 19.79 -2.04 17.88
C ARG A 151 19.52 -0.54 17.98
N ALA A 152 18.75 -0.19 19.01
CA ALA A 152 18.27 1.13 19.40
C ALA A 152 19.35 2.20 19.57
N SER A 153 20.03 2.61 18.51
CA SER A 153 20.71 3.91 18.41
C SER A 153 21.14 4.12 16.95
N ALA A 154 20.62 5.15 16.32
CA ALA A 154 20.90 5.61 14.96
C ALA A 154 20.17 4.86 13.83
N ALA A 155 19.50 5.63 12.99
CA ALA A 155 18.98 5.37 11.65
C ALA A 155 18.73 3.90 11.28
N ILE A 156 17.46 3.52 11.19
CA ILE A 156 17.02 2.20 10.72
C ILE A 156 17.49 2.03 9.27
N PRO A 157 18.35 1.07 8.95
CA PRO A 157 18.72 0.82 7.57
C PRO A 157 17.54 0.15 6.82
N TYR A 158 17.13 0.75 5.73
CA TYR A 158 16.15 0.19 4.82
C TYR A 158 16.85 -0.51 3.66
N THR A 159 16.29 -1.62 3.22
CA THR A 159 16.64 -2.25 1.96
C THR A 159 15.49 -2.06 0.99
N VAL A 160 15.76 -1.41 -0.13
CA VAL A 160 14.79 -1.23 -1.22
C VAL A 160 15.20 -2.17 -2.35
N SER A 161 14.33 -3.10 -2.69
CA SER A 161 14.47 -3.92 -3.88
C SER A 161 13.50 -3.40 -4.93
N VAL A 162 14.04 -2.94 -6.05
CA VAL A 162 13.24 -2.40 -7.16
C VAL A 162 13.25 -3.42 -8.29
N GLY A 163 12.06 -3.80 -8.76
CA GLY A 163 11.88 -4.68 -9.91
C GLY A 163 11.04 -3.99 -10.98
N ARG A 164 11.45 -4.14 -12.24
CA ARG A 164 10.59 -3.79 -13.39
C ARG A 164 9.63 -4.93 -13.71
N ALA A 165 8.48 -4.63 -14.26
CA ALA A 165 7.61 -5.61 -14.87
C ALA A 165 8.29 -6.18 -16.12
N THR A 166 8.99 -7.30 -15.97
CA THR A 166 9.35 -8.15 -17.10
C THR A 166 8.32 -9.26 -17.19
N SER A 167 8.01 -9.70 -18.40
CA SER A 167 7.03 -10.75 -18.72
C SER A 167 7.41 -12.16 -18.22
N SER A 168 8.33 -12.25 -17.27
CA SER A 168 8.77 -13.52 -16.67
C SER A 168 8.59 -13.48 -15.16
N PRO A 169 8.15 -14.59 -14.53
CA PRO A 169 8.06 -14.67 -13.08
C PRO A 169 9.44 -14.40 -12.49
N CYS A 170 9.48 -13.57 -11.45
CA CYS A 170 10.70 -13.15 -10.74
C CYS A 170 11.52 -14.39 -10.31
N ARG A 171 12.44 -14.85 -11.15
CA ARG A 171 13.50 -15.74 -10.72
C ARG A 171 14.42 -14.92 -9.82
N ARG A 172 14.71 -15.46 -8.65
CA ARG A 172 15.83 -14.99 -7.83
C ARG A 172 17.11 -15.07 -8.67
N SER A 173 17.46 -14.01 -9.32
CA SER A 173 18.75 -13.89 -10.00
C SER A 173 19.51 -12.74 -9.37
N SER A 174 20.67 -13.09 -8.83
CA SER A 174 21.82 -12.26 -8.51
C SER A 174 21.53 -10.95 -7.75
N ALA A 175 22.07 -10.90 -6.54
CA ALA A 175 22.14 -9.82 -5.56
C ALA A 175 21.67 -8.45 -6.04
N PRO A 176 20.68 -7.84 -5.36
CA PRO A 176 20.32 -6.47 -5.62
C PRO A 176 21.55 -5.61 -5.38
N ARG A 177 21.83 -4.71 -6.30
CA ARG A 177 22.85 -3.70 -6.11
C ARG A 177 22.46 -2.91 -4.87
N ALA A 178 23.06 -3.26 -3.74
CA ALA A 178 22.85 -2.60 -2.47
C ALA A 178 23.32 -1.15 -2.61
N MET A 179 22.42 -0.21 -2.71
CA MET A 179 22.74 1.19 -2.51
C MET A 179 23.05 1.38 -1.02
N ARG A 180 24.33 1.36 -0.69
CA ARG A 180 24.83 1.66 0.65
C ARG A 180 24.66 3.14 0.95
N LYS A 181 23.92 3.39 2.04
CA LYS A 181 24.02 4.48 3.02
C LYS A 181 24.22 5.92 2.56
N GLN A 182 23.26 6.74 2.93
CA GLN A 182 23.57 8.01 3.60
C GLN A 182 22.67 8.17 4.81
N THR A 183 23.27 8.33 5.99
CA THR A 183 22.63 8.65 7.27
C THR A 183 22.59 10.17 7.40
N GLY A 184 21.39 10.74 7.45
CA GLY A 184 21.19 12.18 7.68
C GLY A 184 19.70 12.51 7.68
N PRO A 185 19.25 13.67 8.19
CA PRO A 185 17.84 14.07 8.24
C PRO A 185 17.33 14.38 6.83
N GLY A 186 16.90 13.35 6.10
CA GLY A 186 16.50 13.47 4.70
C GLY A 186 15.83 12.22 4.19
N TYR A 187 14.75 11.76 4.87
CA TYR A 187 13.88 10.71 4.35
C TYR A 187 13.36 11.00 2.93
N SER A 188 13.28 12.29 2.54
CA SER A 188 12.87 12.72 1.22
C SER A 188 13.87 12.40 0.12
N SER A 189 15.19 12.40 0.40
CA SER A 189 16.20 12.28 -0.65
C SER A 189 16.37 10.87 -1.19
N VAL A 190 16.24 9.82 -0.36
CA VAL A 190 16.41 8.42 -0.80
C VAL A 190 15.20 7.92 -1.58
N ALA A 191 13.98 8.25 -1.14
CA ALA A 191 12.76 7.97 -1.89
C ALA A 191 12.75 8.75 -3.20
N ARG A 192 13.16 10.02 -3.17
CA ARG A 192 13.29 10.90 -4.32
C ARG A 192 14.31 10.38 -5.34
N MET A 193 15.52 9.97 -4.90
CA MET A 193 16.55 9.42 -5.79
C MET A 193 16.15 8.08 -6.41
N ALA A 194 15.53 7.18 -5.65
CA ALA A 194 15.08 5.90 -6.19
C ALA A 194 13.94 6.05 -7.20
N LEU A 195 13.03 6.98 -6.97
CA LEU A 195 11.88 7.25 -7.83
C LEU A 195 12.28 8.05 -9.09
N ILE A 196 13.13 9.08 -8.95
CA ILE A 196 13.63 9.88 -10.06
C ILE A 196 14.48 9.01 -11.00
N HIS A 197 15.40 8.22 -10.46
CA HIS A 197 16.25 7.34 -11.26
C HIS A 197 15.46 6.22 -11.97
N CYS A 198 14.34 5.77 -11.41
CA CYS A 198 13.43 4.85 -12.08
C CYS A 198 12.52 5.55 -13.11
N ALA A 199 12.02 6.73 -12.82
CA ALA A 199 11.20 7.50 -13.77
C ALA A 199 12.00 7.93 -15.01
N GLU A 200 13.22 8.44 -14.81
CA GLU A 200 14.16 8.79 -15.91
C GLU A 200 14.59 7.58 -16.75
N SER A 201 14.52 6.37 -16.18
CA SER A 201 14.86 5.14 -16.91
C SER A 201 13.65 4.53 -17.65
N LEU A 202 12.46 5.12 -17.54
CA LEU A 202 11.22 4.67 -18.15
C LEU A 202 10.81 5.54 -19.37
N GLY A 203 11.50 6.69 -19.58
CA GLY A 203 11.43 7.53 -20.79
C GLY A 203 12.45 7.06 -21.83
#